data_b3279e218bdc198f2e2432bbef5bfd4b
#
_entry.id   b3279e218bdc198f2e2432bbef5bfd4b
#
_cell.length_a   1.000
_cell.length_b   1.000
_cell.length_c   1.000
_cell.angle_alpha   90.00
_cell.angle_beta   90.00
_cell.angle_gamma   90.00
#
_symmetry.space_group_name_H-M   'P 1'
#
loop_
_entity.id
_entity.type
_entity.pdbx_description
1 polymer ?
#
loop_
_entity_poly.entity_id
_entity_poly.type
_entity_poly.pdbx_seq_one_letter_code
_entity_poly.pdbx_strand_id
1 'polypeptide(L)'
;MIFQQYYLQCLSHASYLVGDKSSGLAVVVDPQRDIAQYLDDARANNLKITKVIETHFHADFLSGHLELAAATGATIVYGAAAAGRVDFAIETYRHGEHISLGAVDLEILETPGHTPESISVVVRDGSPTAEPHAVLTGDTLFIGDVGRPDLLATVGVSADSLARALYDSLHNKLLKLPDATKVYPAHGAGSSCGRNLSTETVSTIGEQRRSNYALAPMGIEQFVEAVTQGQSVAPLYFLFAATKNREARELFDESEAVVKLSIEQA
;
A
#
# COMPACT_ATOMS: atom_id res chain seq x y z
N MET A 1 -6.61 -20.24 1.10
CA MET A 1 -5.85 -19.01 0.79
C MET A 1 -4.42 -19.11 1.26
N ILE A 2 -3.45 -18.50 0.56
CA ILE A 2 -2.10 -18.14 1.05
C ILE A 2 -2.13 -16.65 1.32
N PHE A 3 -1.59 -16.22 2.45
CA PHE A 3 -1.44 -14.82 2.82
C PHE A 3 -0.10 -14.66 3.54
N GLN A 4 0.85 -13.94 2.92
CA GLN A 4 2.19 -13.73 3.44
C GLN A 4 2.47 -12.23 3.54
N GLN A 5 2.90 -11.77 4.72
CA GLN A 5 3.42 -10.42 4.93
C GLN A 5 4.96 -10.46 4.89
N TYR A 6 5.55 -9.52 4.19
CA TYR A 6 6.99 -9.25 4.18
C TYR A 6 7.22 -7.89 4.82
N TYR A 7 8.12 -7.80 5.78
CA TYR A 7 8.39 -6.56 6.49
C TYR A 7 9.86 -6.17 6.38
N LEU A 8 10.14 -5.03 5.74
CA LEU A 8 11.47 -4.47 5.58
C LEU A 8 11.74 -3.45 6.69
N GLN A 9 12.48 -3.86 7.72
CA GLN A 9 12.67 -3.06 8.94
C GLN A 9 13.32 -1.70 8.69
N CYS A 10 14.30 -1.60 7.78
CA CYS A 10 15.01 -0.35 7.52
C CYS A 10 14.15 0.75 6.88
N LEU A 11 13.05 0.37 6.23
CA LEU A 11 12.05 1.29 5.66
C LEU A 11 10.75 1.28 6.46
N SER A 12 10.61 0.40 7.44
CA SER A 12 9.35 0.12 8.14
C SER A 12 8.19 -0.19 7.18
N HIS A 13 8.52 -0.82 6.04
CA HIS A 13 7.61 -1.07 4.93
C HIS A 13 7.13 -2.52 4.93
N ALA A 14 5.84 -2.71 4.71
CA ALA A 14 5.19 -4.02 4.57
C ALA A 14 4.64 -4.19 3.16
N SER A 15 4.90 -5.36 2.58
CA SER A 15 4.31 -5.81 1.32
C SER A 15 3.66 -7.19 1.51
N TYR A 16 2.84 -7.62 0.55
CA TYR A 16 2.00 -8.78 0.74
C TYR A 16 1.96 -9.67 -0.49
N LEU A 17 1.97 -10.99 -0.31
CA LEU A 17 1.60 -11.97 -1.31
C LEU A 17 0.28 -12.61 -0.90
N VAL A 18 -0.71 -12.53 -1.77
CA VAL A 18 -2.03 -13.15 -1.58
C VAL A 18 -2.28 -14.12 -2.72
N GLY A 19 -2.61 -15.37 -2.41
CA GLY A 19 -2.80 -16.39 -3.43
C GLY A 19 -3.86 -17.42 -3.06
N ASP A 20 -4.39 -18.08 -4.08
CA ASP A 20 -5.29 -19.22 -3.95
C ASP A 20 -4.59 -20.50 -4.40
N LYS A 21 -4.42 -21.45 -3.46
CA LYS A 21 -3.81 -22.75 -3.76
C LYS A 21 -4.58 -23.58 -4.78
N SER A 22 -5.89 -23.40 -4.85
CA SER A 22 -6.75 -24.23 -5.74
C SER A 22 -6.63 -23.82 -7.20
N SER A 23 -6.50 -22.53 -7.47
CA SER A 23 -6.31 -21.99 -8.81
C SER A 23 -4.82 -21.87 -9.20
N GLY A 24 -3.91 -21.81 -8.22
CA GLY A 24 -2.52 -21.52 -8.44
C GLY A 24 -2.24 -20.05 -8.80
N LEU A 25 -3.20 -19.13 -8.57
CA LEU A 25 -3.05 -17.71 -8.89
C LEU A 25 -2.68 -16.89 -7.65
N ALA A 26 -1.86 -15.87 -7.85
CA ALA A 26 -1.46 -14.93 -6.79
C ALA A 26 -1.32 -13.51 -7.30
N VAL A 27 -1.36 -12.57 -6.34
CA VAL A 27 -0.98 -11.17 -6.51
C VAL A 27 0.08 -10.80 -5.48
N VAL A 28 0.88 -9.79 -5.79
CA VAL A 28 1.75 -9.11 -4.82
C VAL A 28 1.27 -7.68 -4.67
N VAL A 29 1.24 -7.17 -3.43
CA VAL A 29 0.81 -5.80 -3.11
C VAL A 29 1.98 -5.04 -2.52
N ASP A 30 2.25 -3.84 -3.05
CA ASP A 30 3.31 -2.91 -2.66
C ASP A 30 4.70 -3.56 -2.57
N PRO A 31 5.21 -4.21 -3.64
CA PRO A 31 6.44 -4.98 -3.58
C PRO A 31 7.67 -4.13 -3.33
N GLN A 32 8.60 -4.65 -2.54
CA GLN A 32 9.96 -4.15 -2.46
C GLN A 32 10.66 -4.32 -3.81
N ARG A 33 11.70 -3.52 -4.06
CA ARG A 33 12.45 -3.57 -5.33
C ARG A 33 13.21 -4.89 -5.51
N ASP A 34 13.73 -5.48 -4.43
CA ASP A 34 14.21 -6.87 -4.44
C ASP A 34 13.00 -7.82 -4.43
N ILE A 35 12.78 -8.47 -5.57
CA ILE A 35 11.61 -9.32 -5.82
C ILE A 35 11.86 -10.80 -5.53
N ALA A 36 13.08 -11.20 -5.17
CA ALA A 36 13.48 -12.61 -5.03
C ALA A 36 12.55 -13.36 -4.06
N GLN A 37 12.26 -12.77 -2.91
CA GLN A 37 11.40 -13.37 -1.87
C GLN A 37 9.99 -13.72 -2.38
N TYR A 38 9.40 -12.86 -3.23
CA TYR A 38 8.04 -13.12 -3.77
C TYR A 38 8.05 -14.25 -4.80
N LEU A 39 9.10 -14.30 -5.64
CA LEU A 39 9.27 -15.35 -6.64
C LEU A 39 9.51 -16.72 -5.98
N ASP A 40 10.32 -16.74 -4.93
CA ASP A 40 10.64 -17.97 -4.20
C ASP A 40 9.43 -18.52 -3.45
N ASP A 41 8.69 -17.66 -2.75
CA ASP A 41 7.46 -18.08 -2.04
C ASP A 41 6.34 -18.48 -3.01
N ALA A 42 6.17 -17.77 -4.12
CA ALA A 42 5.23 -18.16 -5.16
C ALA A 42 5.59 -19.55 -5.72
N ARG A 43 6.87 -19.81 -6.04
CA ARG A 43 7.35 -21.09 -6.52
C ARG A 43 7.14 -22.20 -5.48
N ALA A 44 7.50 -21.95 -4.22
CA ALA A 44 7.35 -22.93 -3.13
C ALA A 44 5.89 -23.32 -2.88
N ASN A 45 4.94 -22.44 -3.19
CA ASN A 45 3.50 -22.69 -3.05
C ASN A 45 2.80 -23.05 -4.35
N ASN A 46 3.52 -23.27 -5.47
CA ASN A 46 2.98 -23.53 -6.81
C ASN A 46 2.00 -22.43 -7.25
N LEU A 47 2.33 -21.17 -7.00
CA LEU A 47 1.53 -20.01 -7.37
C LEU A 47 2.17 -19.28 -8.56
N LYS A 48 1.32 -18.75 -9.45
CA LYS A 48 1.69 -17.82 -10.52
C LYS A 48 1.25 -16.42 -10.12
N ILE A 49 2.21 -15.50 -9.98
CA ILE A 49 1.91 -14.08 -9.78
C ILE A 49 1.34 -13.52 -11.10
N THR A 50 0.10 -13.07 -11.08
CA THR A 50 -0.64 -12.58 -12.26
C THR A 50 -0.87 -11.09 -12.23
N LYS A 51 -0.85 -10.48 -11.04
CA LYS A 51 -0.99 -9.04 -10.86
C LYS A 51 -0.02 -8.54 -9.78
N VAL A 52 0.41 -7.29 -9.95
CA VAL A 52 1.14 -6.50 -8.96
C VAL A 52 0.28 -5.28 -8.66
N ILE A 53 -0.19 -5.16 -7.43
CA ILE A 53 -1.07 -4.07 -7.01
C ILE A 53 -0.23 -3.05 -6.23
N GLU A 54 -0.29 -1.81 -6.64
CA GLU A 54 0.24 -0.68 -5.89
C GLU A 54 -0.92 0.05 -5.21
N THR A 55 -0.86 0.20 -3.90
CA THR A 55 -1.91 0.91 -3.17
C THR A 55 -1.90 2.41 -3.47
N HIS A 56 -0.73 2.98 -3.79
CA HIS A 56 -0.55 4.38 -4.16
C HIS A 56 0.82 4.58 -4.82
N PHE A 57 1.13 5.80 -5.27
CA PHE A 57 2.48 6.14 -5.72
C PHE A 57 3.39 6.37 -4.52
N HIS A 58 4.11 5.33 -4.10
CA HIS A 58 5.04 5.39 -2.97
C HIS A 58 6.07 6.50 -3.13
N ALA A 59 6.29 7.25 -2.06
CA ALA A 59 7.23 8.37 -2.03
C ALA A 59 8.53 8.03 -1.28
N ASP A 60 8.51 7.02 -0.45
CA ASP A 60 9.58 6.69 0.49
C ASP A 60 10.53 5.59 -0.01
N PHE A 61 10.15 4.85 -1.07
CA PHE A 61 11.01 3.86 -1.70
C PHE A 61 10.67 3.68 -3.20
N LEU A 62 11.55 2.99 -3.94
CA LEU A 62 11.25 2.54 -5.30
C LEU A 62 10.65 1.15 -5.27
N SER A 63 9.37 1.05 -5.68
CA SER A 63 8.64 -0.21 -5.70
C SER A 63 9.15 -1.18 -6.76
N GLY A 64 9.00 -2.48 -6.51
CA GLY A 64 9.38 -3.57 -7.40
C GLY A 64 8.34 -3.95 -8.46
N HIS A 65 7.34 -3.10 -8.71
CA HIS A 65 6.26 -3.42 -9.66
C HIS A 65 6.74 -3.68 -11.08
N LEU A 66 7.71 -2.90 -11.57
CA LEU A 66 8.28 -3.10 -12.90
C LEU A 66 9.12 -4.38 -12.96
N GLU A 67 9.91 -4.64 -11.92
CA GLU A 67 10.74 -5.85 -11.78
C GLU A 67 9.87 -7.11 -11.76
N LEU A 68 8.80 -7.13 -10.96
CA LEU A 68 7.85 -8.26 -10.91
C LEU A 68 7.10 -8.44 -12.23
N ALA A 69 6.62 -7.36 -12.84
CA ALA A 69 5.94 -7.41 -14.13
C ALA A 69 6.86 -8.00 -15.22
N ALA A 70 8.13 -7.58 -15.26
CA ALA A 70 9.10 -8.10 -16.22
C ALA A 70 9.43 -9.59 -15.97
N ALA A 71 9.58 -10.01 -14.71
CA ALA A 71 9.96 -11.36 -14.34
C ALA A 71 8.83 -12.38 -14.51
N THR A 72 7.55 -11.97 -14.33
CA THR A 72 6.40 -12.89 -14.25
C THR A 72 5.39 -12.73 -15.37
N GLY A 73 5.43 -11.61 -16.11
CA GLY A 73 4.37 -11.20 -17.02
C GLY A 73 3.10 -10.70 -16.30
N ALA A 74 3.19 -10.38 -15.02
CA ALA A 74 2.07 -9.87 -14.24
C ALA A 74 1.66 -8.47 -14.71
N THR A 75 0.36 -8.20 -14.66
CA THR A 75 -0.19 -6.87 -14.94
C THR A 75 -0.04 -5.97 -13.71
N ILE A 76 0.46 -4.75 -13.89
CA ILE A 76 0.52 -3.75 -12.82
C ILE A 76 -0.85 -3.11 -12.66
N VAL A 77 -1.31 -3.00 -11.41
CA VAL A 77 -2.65 -2.53 -11.03
C VAL A 77 -2.55 -1.34 -10.09
N TYR A 78 -3.40 -0.34 -10.34
CA TYR A 78 -3.60 0.83 -9.47
C TYR A 78 -5.10 1.13 -9.32
N GLY A 79 -5.42 2.07 -8.41
CA GLY A 79 -6.73 2.70 -8.35
C GLY A 79 -7.03 3.53 -9.60
N ALA A 80 -8.33 3.74 -9.92
CA ALA A 80 -8.76 4.41 -11.15
C ALA A 80 -8.19 5.83 -11.29
N ALA A 81 -7.93 6.54 -10.20
CA ALA A 81 -7.34 7.88 -10.24
C ALA A 81 -5.87 7.92 -10.69
N ALA A 82 -5.20 6.77 -10.84
CA ALA A 82 -3.86 6.68 -11.43
C ALA A 82 -3.86 6.70 -12.97
N ALA A 83 -5.02 6.56 -13.61
CA ALA A 83 -5.13 6.52 -15.08
C ALA A 83 -4.50 7.76 -15.74
N GLY A 84 -3.61 7.52 -16.70
CA GLY A 84 -2.89 8.60 -17.42
C GLY A 84 -1.83 9.34 -16.60
N ARG A 85 -1.46 8.82 -15.40
CA ARG A 85 -0.46 9.44 -14.52
C ARG A 85 0.86 8.66 -14.44
N VAL A 86 0.97 7.57 -15.18
CA VAL A 86 2.17 6.75 -15.34
C VAL A 86 2.50 6.60 -16.83
N ASP A 87 3.75 6.31 -17.16
CA ASP A 87 4.22 6.17 -18.55
C ASP A 87 4.46 4.70 -18.96
N PHE A 88 3.93 3.75 -18.18
CA PHE A 88 3.90 2.32 -18.48
C PHE A 88 2.47 1.78 -18.46
N ALA A 89 2.27 0.57 -18.96
CA ALA A 89 0.93 -0.04 -19.03
C ALA A 89 0.45 -0.46 -17.64
N ILE A 90 -0.77 -0.04 -17.29
CA ILE A 90 -1.46 -0.42 -16.06
C ILE A 90 -2.90 -0.84 -16.35
N GLU A 91 -3.44 -1.67 -15.47
CA GLU A 91 -4.86 -1.90 -15.30
C GLU A 91 -5.34 -1.09 -14.11
N THR A 92 -6.51 -0.48 -14.18
CA THR A 92 -7.04 0.32 -13.08
C THR A 92 -8.38 -0.21 -12.61
N TYR A 93 -8.61 -0.14 -11.30
CA TYR A 93 -9.85 -0.57 -10.67
C TYR A 93 -10.51 0.57 -9.90
N ARG A 94 -11.84 0.59 -9.96
CA ARG A 94 -12.70 1.52 -9.22
C ARG A 94 -13.14 0.92 -7.90
N HIS A 95 -13.69 1.77 -7.06
CA HIS A 95 -14.35 1.36 -5.81
C HIS A 95 -15.40 0.27 -6.02
N GLY A 96 -15.30 -0.81 -5.26
CA GLY A 96 -16.20 -1.96 -5.33
C GLY A 96 -15.94 -2.92 -6.49
N GLU A 97 -14.91 -2.71 -7.32
CA GLU A 97 -14.50 -3.70 -8.33
C GLU A 97 -13.63 -4.80 -7.70
N HIS A 98 -13.64 -5.97 -8.32
CA HIS A 98 -13.07 -7.19 -7.77
C HIS A 98 -11.99 -7.79 -8.66
N ILE A 99 -10.97 -8.37 -8.03
CA ILE A 99 -9.96 -9.24 -8.64
C ILE A 99 -10.15 -10.64 -8.07
N SER A 100 -10.59 -11.58 -8.89
CA SER A 100 -10.75 -12.97 -8.47
C SER A 100 -9.48 -13.76 -8.72
N LEU A 101 -9.04 -14.50 -7.70
CA LEU A 101 -7.97 -15.49 -7.80
C LEU A 101 -8.52 -16.93 -7.77
N GLY A 102 -9.83 -17.12 -7.96
CA GLY A 102 -10.51 -18.41 -7.82
C GLY A 102 -11.32 -18.44 -6.52
N ALA A 103 -10.84 -19.16 -5.50
CA ALA A 103 -11.49 -19.19 -4.18
C ALA A 103 -11.06 -18.01 -3.26
N VAL A 104 -10.23 -17.12 -3.74
CA VAL A 104 -9.86 -15.87 -3.03
C VAL A 104 -10.31 -14.68 -3.86
N ASP A 105 -10.95 -13.72 -3.23
CA ASP A 105 -11.47 -12.51 -3.84
C ASP A 105 -10.85 -11.26 -3.22
N LEU A 106 -10.50 -10.29 -4.06
CA LEU A 106 -9.92 -9.01 -3.67
C LEU A 106 -10.84 -7.88 -4.14
N GLU A 107 -11.46 -7.16 -3.20
CA GLU A 107 -12.28 -5.98 -3.50
C GLU A 107 -11.44 -4.71 -3.36
N ILE A 108 -11.49 -3.84 -4.35
CA ILE A 108 -10.78 -2.56 -4.33
C ILE A 108 -11.66 -1.48 -3.71
N LEU A 109 -11.15 -0.82 -2.69
CA LEU A 109 -11.75 0.39 -2.12
C LEU A 109 -10.90 1.58 -2.52
N GLU A 110 -11.47 2.56 -3.24
CA GLU A 110 -10.79 3.85 -3.41
C GLU A 110 -10.76 4.57 -2.06
N THR A 111 -9.57 4.80 -1.53
CA THR A 111 -9.34 5.42 -0.21
C THR A 111 -8.41 6.63 -0.32
N PRO A 112 -8.79 7.68 -1.11
CA PRO A 112 -7.98 8.88 -1.22
C PRO A 112 -7.80 9.58 0.13
N GLY A 113 -6.66 10.26 0.28
CA GLY A 113 -6.35 11.02 1.49
C GLY A 113 -4.86 11.18 1.72
N HIS A 114 -4.11 10.12 1.85
CA HIS A 114 -2.65 10.16 1.82
C HIS A 114 -2.18 10.62 0.42
N THR A 115 -2.67 9.97 -0.62
CA THR A 115 -2.58 10.44 -2.02
C THR A 115 -3.95 10.41 -2.68
N PRO A 116 -4.15 11.14 -3.81
CA PRO A 116 -5.45 11.15 -4.52
C PRO A 116 -5.84 9.78 -5.09
N GLU A 117 -4.87 8.95 -5.48
CA GLU A 117 -5.07 7.65 -6.12
C GLU A 117 -5.05 6.47 -5.13
N SER A 118 -4.88 6.72 -3.83
CA SER A 118 -4.80 5.67 -2.80
C SER A 118 -5.99 4.72 -2.85
N ILE A 119 -5.68 3.43 -2.74
CA ILE A 119 -6.66 2.35 -2.60
C ILE A 119 -6.34 1.49 -1.37
N SER A 120 -7.36 0.80 -0.88
CA SER A 120 -7.22 -0.32 0.06
C SER A 120 -7.77 -1.58 -0.59
N VAL A 121 -7.20 -2.74 -0.25
CA VAL A 121 -7.59 -4.03 -0.84
C VAL A 121 -8.19 -4.91 0.24
N VAL A 122 -9.49 -5.19 0.15
CA VAL A 122 -10.19 -6.12 1.05
C VAL A 122 -9.97 -7.53 0.53
N VAL A 123 -9.44 -8.41 1.37
CA VAL A 123 -9.14 -9.81 1.05
C VAL A 123 -10.19 -10.71 1.66
N ARG A 124 -10.83 -11.55 0.84
CA ARG A 124 -11.81 -12.56 1.25
C ARG A 124 -11.31 -13.96 0.92
N ASP A 125 -11.37 -14.85 1.89
CA ASP A 125 -11.13 -16.29 1.66
C ASP A 125 -12.49 -16.93 1.33
N GLY A 126 -12.89 -16.84 0.07
CA GLY A 126 -14.19 -17.25 -0.42
C GLY A 126 -14.72 -16.35 -1.54
N SER A 127 -16.05 -16.33 -1.70
CA SER A 127 -16.73 -15.49 -2.70
C SER A 127 -16.68 -13.99 -2.34
N PRO A 128 -17.03 -13.09 -3.28
CA PRO A 128 -17.15 -11.65 -3.03
C PRO A 128 -18.09 -11.28 -1.86
N THR A 129 -18.98 -12.18 -1.46
CA THR A 129 -19.91 -11.99 -0.33
C THR A 129 -19.43 -12.63 0.98
N ALA A 130 -18.28 -13.31 0.99
CA ALA A 130 -17.70 -13.87 2.20
C ALA A 130 -17.26 -12.74 3.15
N GLU A 131 -17.22 -13.04 4.46
CA GLU A 131 -16.70 -12.10 5.45
C GLU A 131 -15.25 -11.72 5.11
N PRO A 132 -14.88 -10.42 5.21
CA PRO A 132 -13.52 -9.97 5.00
C PRO A 132 -12.54 -10.63 5.97
N HIS A 133 -11.54 -11.32 5.45
CA HIS A 133 -10.43 -11.86 6.23
C HIS A 133 -9.48 -10.75 6.68
N ALA A 134 -9.15 -9.84 5.76
CA ALA A 134 -8.20 -8.76 5.96
C ALA A 134 -8.50 -7.57 5.04
N VAL A 135 -7.94 -6.43 5.38
CA VAL A 135 -7.81 -5.26 4.50
C VAL A 135 -6.36 -4.79 4.51
N LEU A 136 -5.78 -4.67 3.29
CA LEU A 136 -4.48 -4.06 3.06
C LEU A 136 -4.74 -2.58 2.85
N THR A 137 -4.37 -1.75 3.82
CA THR A 137 -4.82 -0.36 3.87
C THR A 137 -3.87 0.63 3.19
N GLY A 138 -2.74 0.13 2.66
CA GLY A 138 -1.70 1.04 2.19
C GLY A 138 -1.34 2.05 3.27
N ASP A 139 -1.26 3.31 2.87
CA ASP A 139 -1.01 4.44 3.77
C ASP A 139 -2.30 5.21 4.13
N THR A 140 -3.48 4.58 4.01
CA THR A 140 -4.74 5.20 4.44
C THR A 140 -4.94 5.08 5.94
N LEU A 141 -4.79 3.86 6.48
CA LEU A 141 -4.95 3.56 7.91
C LEU A 141 -3.75 2.76 8.40
N PHE A 142 -3.05 3.30 9.39
CA PHE A 142 -1.99 2.63 10.13
C PHE A 142 -2.48 2.10 11.47
N ILE A 143 -1.64 1.34 12.16
CA ILE A 143 -1.93 0.93 13.53
C ILE A 143 -1.63 2.09 14.48
N GLY A 144 -2.69 2.67 15.03
CA GLY A 144 -2.61 3.83 15.94
C GLY A 144 -2.51 5.19 15.25
N ASP A 145 -2.41 5.25 13.92
CA ASP A 145 -2.29 6.49 13.15
C ASP A 145 -2.99 6.40 11.79
N VAL A 146 -2.86 7.44 10.97
CA VAL A 146 -3.31 7.51 9.57
C VAL A 146 -2.23 8.15 8.71
N GLY A 147 -2.26 7.91 7.41
CA GLY A 147 -1.34 8.52 6.47
C GLY A 147 -1.47 10.03 6.43
N ARG A 148 -0.33 10.73 6.38
CA ARG A 148 -0.28 12.18 6.31
C ARG A 148 -0.82 12.71 4.98
N PRO A 149 -1.69 13.73 4.98
CA PRO A 149 -2.32 14.24 3.75
C PRO A 149 -1.53 15.36 3.07
N ASP A 150 -0.36 15.76 3.59
CA ASP A 150 0.33 16.99 3.20
C ASP A 150 1.50 16.79 2.23
N LEU A 151 1.87 15.55 1.88
CA LEU A 151 3.06 15.26 1.05
C LEU A 151 3.03 15.92 -0.33
N LEU A 152 1.84 16.10 -0.91
CA LEU A 152 1.66 16.70 -2.23
C LEU A 152 1.40 18.21 -2.18
N ALA A 153 1.47 18.85 -1.01
CA ALA A 153 1.25 20.30 -0.89
C ALA A 153 2.25 21.12 -1.71
N THR A 154 3.48 20.66 -1.85
CA THR A 154 4.53 21.29 -2.66
C THR A 154 4.26 21.26 -4.16
N VAL A 155 3.40 20.36 -4.62
CA VAL A 155 2.98 20.25 -6.04
C VAL A 155 1.54 20.72 -6.27
N GLY A 156 0.99 21.50 -5.32
CA GLY A 156 -0.28 22.21 -5.48
C GLY A 156 -1.54 21.41 -5.10
N VAL A 157 -1.40 20.25 -4.47
CA VAL A 157 -2.55 19.50 -3.92
C VAL A 157 -2.80 19.94 -2.49
N SER A 158 -4.00 20.42 -2.19
CA SER A 158 -4.35 20.94 -0.86
C SER A 158 -4.35 19.84 0.20
N ALA A 159 -3.55 20.01 1.26
CA ALA A 159 -3.55 19.12 2.42
C ALA A 159 -4.94 19.06 3.10
N ASP A 160 -5.67 20.18 3.15
CA ASP A 160 -7.04 20.23 3.67
C ASP A 160 -7.98 19.34 2.84
N SER A 161 -7.92 19.43 1.50
CA SER A 161 -8.78 18.60 0.64
C SER A 161 -8.47 17.11 0.77
N LEU A 162 -7.18 16.73 0.89
CA LEU A 162 -6.78 15.35 1.10
C LEU A 162 -7.17 14.86 2.49
N ALA A 163 -7.05 15.67 3.54
CA ALA A 163 -7.50 15.32 4.89
C ALA A 163 -9.02 15.06 4.93
N ARG A 164 -9.83 15.87 4.23
CA ARG A 164 -11.28 15.63 4.09
C ARG A 164 -11.59 14.33 3.35
N ALA A 165 -10.85 14.05 2.27
CA ALA A 165 -10.98 12.80 1.54
C ALA A 165 -10.56 11.60 2.43
N LEU A 166 -9.51 11.75 3.24
CA LEU A 166 -9.08 10.74 4.21
C LEU A 166 -10.17 10.45 5.24
N TYR A 167 -10.82 11.49 5.78
CA TYR A 167 -11.94 11.34 6.69
C TYR A 167 -13.07 10.49 6.07
N ASP A 168 -13.47 10.79 4.83
CA ASP A 168 -14.48 10.01 4.11
C ASP A 168 -14.03 8.56 3.90
N SER A 169 -12.78 8.35 3.48
CA SER A 169 -12.20 7.03 3.26
C SER A 169 -12.19 6.17 4.52
N LEU A 170 -11.88 6.76 5.67
CA LEU A 170 -11.89 6.09 6.96
C LEU A 170 -13.32 5.78 7.43
N HIS A 171 -14.17 6.80 7.52
CA HIS A 171 -15.49 6.68 8.17
C HIS A 171 -16.56 6.02 7.29
N ASN A 172 -16.53 6.25 5.97
CA ASN A 172 -17.56 5.77 5.06
C ASN A 172 -17.17 4.49 4.29
N LYS A 173 -15.89 4.06 4.37
CA LYS A 173 -15.41 2.84 3.70
C LYS A 173 -14.76 1.89 4.69
N LEU A 174 -13.59 2.19 5.24
CA LEU A 174 -12.84 1.25 6.09
C LEU A 174 -13.60 0.88 7.37
N LEU A 175 -14.19 1.86 8.06
CA LEU A 175 -14.98 1.61 9.28
C LEU A 175 -16.35 0.95 9.02
N LYS A 176 -16.73 0.68 7.76
CA LYS A 176 -17.90 -0.15 7.43
C LYS A 176 -17.55 -1.64 7.42
N LEU A 177 -16.26 -1.98 7.39
CA LEU A 177 -15.84 -3.37 7.51
C LEU A 177 -16.12 -3.91 8.91
N PRO A 178 -16.37 -5.23 9.05
CA PRO A 178 -16.57 -5.88 10.35
C PRO A 178 -15.39 -5.65 11.29
N ASP A 179 -15.66 -5.53 12.58
CA ASP A 179 -14.64 -5.30 13.61
C ASP A 179 -13.55 -6.39 13.65
N ALA A 180 -13.87 -7.62 13.24
CA ALA A 180 -12.93 -8.74 13.18
C ALA A 180 -11.97 -8.68 11.97
N THR A 181 -12.24 -7.83 10.97
CA THR A 181 -11.38 -7.69 9.78
C THR A 181 -9.98 -7.24 10.21
N LYS A 182 -8.96 -8.02 9.84
CA LYS A 182 -7.57 -7.69 10.12
C LYS A 182 -7.10 -6.50 9.29
N VAL A 183 -6.37 -5.59 9.91
CA VAL A 183 -5.77 -4.41 9.27
C VAL A 183 -4.29 -4.66 9.05
N TYR A 184 -3.85 -4.54 7.81
CA TYR A 184 -2.48 -4.70 7.37
C TYR A 184 -2.04 -3.44 6.59
N PRO A 185 -1.34 -2.49 7.24
CA PRO A 185 -0.88 -1.27 6.59
C PRO A 185 0.41 -1.47 5.78
N ALA A 186 0.72 -0.55 4.86
CA ALA A 186 2.00 -0.57 4.15
C ALA A 186 3.19 -0.13 5.02
N HIS A 187 2.96 0.57 6.13
CA HIS A 187 4.03 1.03 7.00
C HIS A 187 3.76 0.82 8.50
N GLY A 188 4.86 0.68 9.26
CA GLY A 188 4.89 0.61 10.72
C GLY A 188 5.79 1.69 11.33
N ALA A 189 6.17 1.50 12.61
CA ALA A 189 6.98 2.44 13.38
C ALA A 189 8.31 2.77 12.69
N GLY A 190 8.60 4.08 12.58
CA GLY A 190 9.81 4.60 11.94
C GLY A 190 9.61 5.14 10.53
N SER A 191 8.48 4.88 9.87
CA SER A 191 8.15 5.50 8.59
C SER A 191 7.85 6.99 8.75
N SER A 192 8.23 7.79 7.75
CA SER A 192 7.91 9.22 7.66
C SER A 192 6.51 9.49 7.08
N CYS A 193 5.75 8.43 6.76
CA CYS A 193 4.40 8.55 6.21
C CYS A 193 3.31 8.78 7.28
N GLY A 194 3.64 8.65 8.57
CA GLY A 194 2.80 8.96 9.73
C GLY A 194 3.62 9.48 10.91
N ARG A 195 2.96 9.77 12.06
CA ARG A 195 3.60 10.38 13.24
C ARG A 195 3.86 9.39 14.38
N ASN A 196 2.85 8.56 14.68
CA ASN A 196 2.82 7.73 15.89
C ASN A 196 2.49 6.27 15.53
N LEU A 197 3.16 5.72 14.52
CA LEU A 197 2.92 4.34 14.08
C LEU A 197 3.36 3.36 15.15
N SER A 198 2.54 2.34 15.39
CA SER A 198 2.85 1.22 16.28
C SER A 198 3.96 0.33 15.71
N THR A 199 4.68 -0.36 16.60
CA THR A 199 5.60 -1.44 16.23
C THR A 199 4.86 -2.72 15.80
N GLU A 200 3.55 -2.82 16.06
CA GLU A 200 2.72 -3.91 15.59
C GLU A 200 2.54 -3.83 14.07
N THR A 201 2.53 -4.99 13.41
CA THR A 201 2.39 -5.08 11.95
C THR A 201 1.00 -5.55 11.51
N VAL A 202 0.13 -5.88 12.47
CA VAL A 202 -1.26 -6.29 12.25
C VAL A 202 -2.14 -5.83 13.40
N SER A 203 -3.38 -5.44 13.07
CA SER A 203 -4.43 -5.08 14.04
C SER A 203 -5.79 -5.54 13.53
N THR A 204 -6.88 -4.97 14.03
CA THR A 204 -8.25 -5.18 13.51
C THR A 204 -8.98 -3.84 13.38
N ILE A 205 -10.03 -3.80 12.55
CA ILE A 205 -10.89 -2.60 12.42
C ILE A 205 -11.47 -2.23 13.79
N GLY A 206 -11.92 -3.20 14.57
CA GLY A 206 -12.48 -2.95 15.90
C GLY A 206 -11.46 -2.39 16.89
N GLU A 207 -10.20 -2.85 16.84
CA GLU A 207 -9.15 -2.29 17.68
C GLU A 207 -8.80 -0.85 17.27
N GLN A 208 -8.64 -0.61 15.97
CA GLN A 208 -8.37 0.74 15.48
C GLN A 208 -9.50 1.71 15.79
N ARG A 209 -10.76 1.27 15.72
CA ARG A 209 -11.93 2.07 16.13
C ARG A 209 -11.85 2.52 17.60
N ARG A 210 -11.25 1.68 18.48
CA ARG A 210 -11.14 1.97 19.92
C ARG A 210 -9.91 2.80 20.29
N SER A 211 -8.78 2.54 19.63
CA SER A 211 -7.47 3.04 20.09
C SER A 211 -6.84 4.09 19.19
N ASN A 212 -7.24 4.18 17.91
CA ASN A 212 -6.65 5.12 16.97
C ASN A 212 -7.23 6.53 17.16
N TYR A 213 -6.37 7.51 17.45
CA TYR A 213 -6.79 8.88 17.71
C TYR A 213 -7.59 9.51 16.56
N ALA A 214 -7.22 9.18 15.31
CA ALA A 214 -7.86 9.71 14.11
C ALA A 214 -9.27 9.12 13.86
N LEU A 215 -9.61 8.01 14.53
CA LEU A 215 -10.92 7.37 14.46
C LEU A 215 -11.80 7.67 15.69
N ALA A 216 -11.29 8.47 16.63
CA ALA A 216 -12.07 8.94 17.76
C ALA A 216 -13.28 9.78 17.27
N PRO A 217 -14.39 9.80 18.01
CA PRO A 217 -15.55 10.62 17.67
C PRO A 217 -15.18 12.11 17.59
N MET A 218 -15.09 12.65 16.37
CA MET A 218 -14.81 14.07 16.12
C MET A 218 -15.45 14.52 14.81
N GLY A 219 -15.70 15.82 14.69
CA GLY A 219 -16.15 16.43 13.45
C GLY A 219 -15.01 16.54 12.42
N ILE A 220 -15.38 16.69 11.14
CA ILE A 220 -14.41 16.75 10.05
C ILE A 220 -13.38 17.88 10.21
N GLU A 221 -13.75 19.04 10.74
CA GLU A 221 -12.82 20.15 10.96
C GLU A 221 -11.78 19.82 12.03
N GLN A 222 -12.17 19.16 13.11
CA GLN A 222 -11.27 18.68 14.15
C GLN A 222 -10.33 17.59 13.62
N PHE A 223 -10.84 16.70 12.78
CA PHE A 223 -10.04 15.68 12.11
C PHE A 223 -8.97 16.31 11.20
N VAL A 224 -9.37 17.25 10.33
CA VAL A 224 -8.45 17.98 9.44
C VAL A 224 -7.34 18.63 10.26
N GLU A 225 -7.67 19.33 11.32
CA GLU A 225 -6.69 19.94 12.23
C GLU A 225 -5.75 18.88 12.83
N ALA A 226 -6.33 17.78 13.35
CA ALA A 226 -5.57 16.72 14.02
C ALA A 226 -4.55 16.03 13.09
N VAL A 227 -4.89 15.80 11.80
CA VAL A 227 -4.01 15.07 10.87
C VAL A 227 -3.07 15.97 10.09
N THR A 228 -3.31 17.29 10.02
CA THR A 228 -2.44 18.24 9.31
C THR A 228 -1.42 18.94 10.21
N GLN A 229 -1.73 19.12 11.50
CA GLN A 229 -0.83 19.79 12.42
C GLN A 229 0.33 18.91 12.87
N GLY A 230 1.52 19.53 13.08
CA GLY A 230 2.68 18.86 13.64
C GLY A 230 3.34 17.83 12.74
N GLN A 231 3.06 17.84 11.45
CA GLN A 231 3.75 16.98 10.48
C GLN A 231 5.22 17.43 10.33
N SER A 232 6.14 16.47 10.34
CA SER A 232 7.54 16.71 10.03
C SER A 232 7.72 17.15 8.58
N VAL A 233 8.81 17.86 8.30
CA VAL A 233 9.16 18.16 6.89
C VAL A 233 9.34 16.85 6.12
N ALA A 234 8.68 16.75 4.96
CA ALA A 234 8.84 15.57 4.09
C ALA A 234 10.31 15.45 3.65
N PRO A 235 10.89 14.24 3.66
CA PRO A 235 12.23 14.01 3.14
C PRO A 235 12.38 14.48 1.70
N LEU A 236 13.50 15.06 1.34
CA LEU A 236 13.73 15.64 0.01
C LEU A 236 13.59 14.60 -1.13
N TYR A 237 13.93 13.35 -0.85
CA TYR A 237 13.86 12.27 -1.85
C TYR A 237 12.42 11.79 -2.15
N PHE A 238 11.42 12.18 -1.35
CA PHE A 238 10.03 11.74 -1.55
C PHE A 238 9.50 12.12 -2.93
N LEU A 239 9.71 13.35 -3.36
CA LEU A 239 9.27 13.79 -4.68
C LEU A 239 9.98 13.00 -5.80
N PHE A 240 11.26 12.70 -5.62
CA PHE A 240 12.04 11.89 -6.56
C PHE A 240 11.47 10.47 -6.65
N ALA A 241 11.29 9.78 -5.52
CA ALA A 241 10.80 8.40 -5.50
C ALA A 241 9.37 8.31 -6.07
N ALA A 242 8.46 9.21 -5.65
CA ALA A 242 7.10 9.26 -6.19
C ALA A 242 7.04 9.54 -7.70
N THR A 243 8.01 10.30 -8.23
CA THR A 243 8.14 10.52 -9.68
C THR A 243 8.64 9.24 -10.35
N LYS A 244 9.70 8.64 -9.85
CA LYS A 244 10.31 7.42 -10.41
C LYS A 244 9.37 6.21 -10.38
N ASN A 245 8.48 6.11 -9.41
CA ASN A 245 7.46 5.06 -9.36
C ASN A 245 6.34 5.22 -10.41
N ARG A 246 6.30 6.34 -11.12
CA ARG A 246 5.38 6.61 -12.24
C ARG A 246 6.03 6.54 -13.61
N GLU A 247 7.37 6.45 -13.66
CA GLU A 247 8.14 6.39 -14.89
C GLU A 247 8.50 4.94 -15.26
N ALA A 248 8.60 4.66 -16.56
CA ALA A 248 9.21 3.43 -17.11
C ALA A 248 10.71 3.48 -16.89
N ARG A 249 11.15 3.36 -15.66
CA ARG A 249 12.55 3.38 -15.26
C ARG A 249 13.27 2.09 -15.61
N GLU A 250 14.60 2.12 -15.61
CA GLU A 250 15.42 0.93 -15.71
C GLU A 250 15.17 -0.04 -14.55
N LEU A 251 15.16 -1.33 -14.86
CA LEU A 251 14.99 -2.38 -13.87
C LEU A 251 16.23 -2.46 -12.97
N PHE A 252 16.03 -2.95 -11.76
CA PHE A 252 17.13 -3.18 -10.84
C PHE A 252 17.98 -4.35 -11.31
N ASP A 253 19.26 -4.09 -11.51
CA ASP A 253 20.26 -5.12 -11.79
C ASP A 253 21.19 -5.26 -10.56
N GLU A 254 21.10 -6.39 -9.88
CA GLU A 254 21.93 -6.68 -8.71
C GLU A 254 23.43 -6.71 -9.06
N SER A 255 23.79 -7.04 -10.29
CA SER A 255 25.20 -7.09 -10.73
C SER A 255 25.83 -5.70 -10.80
N GLU A 256 25.02 -4.66 -10.99
CA GLU A 256 25.45 -3.25 -11.01
C GLU A 256 25.31 -2.56 -9.65
N ALA A 257 24.52 -3.14 -8.73
CA ALA A 257 24.05 -2.44 -7.53
C ALA A 257 25.11 -2.27 -6.43
N VAL A 258 26.20 -3.02 -6.42
CA VAL A 258 27.23 -2.93 -5.38
C VAL A 258 28.63 -3.14 -5.96
N VAL A 259 29.28 -2.05 -6.35
CA VAL A 259 30.75 -2.05 -6.42
C VAL A 259 31.26 -2.02 -4.97
N LYS A 260 31.70 -3.17 -4.45
CA LYS A 260 32.42 -3.20 -3.18
C LYS A 260 33.74 -2.46 -3.37
N LEU A 261 33.76 -1.20 -2.91
CA LEU A 261 35.00 -0.44 -2.83
C LEU A 261 35.91 -1.08 -1.77
N SER A 262 37.19 -1.26 -2.05
CA SER A 262 38.18 -1.54 -1.00
C SER A 262 38.36 -0.29 -0.14
N ILE A 263 38.88 -0.46 1.08
CA ILE A 263 39.20 0.67 1.98
C ILE A 263 40.14 1.68 1.33
N GLU A 264 40.96 1.24 0.35
CA GLU A 264 41.88 2.10 -0.42
C GLU A 264 41.20 2.89 -1.54
N GLN A 265 39.94 2.53 -1.92
CA GLN A 265 39.13 3.18 -2.94
C GLN A 265 38.02 4.07 -2.34
N ALA A 266 37.86 4.05 -1.03
CA ALA A 266 36.91 4.88 -0.28
C ALA A 266 37.60 6.12 0.26
#